data_a79c0b367f0eb72a2287ecc43492fcb6
#
_entry.id   a79c0b367f0eb72a2287ecc43492fcb6
#
_cell.length_a   1.000
_cell.length_b   1.000
_cell.length_c   1.000
_cell.angle_alpha   90.00
_cell.angle_beta   90.00
_cell.angle_gamma   90.00
#
_symmetry.space_group_name_H-M   'P 1'
#
loop_
_entity.id
_entity.type
_entity.pdbx_description
1 polymer ?
#
loop_
_entity_poly.entity_id
_entity_poly.type
_entity_poly.pdbx_seq_one_letter_code
_entity_poly.pdbx_strand_id
1 'polypeptide(L)'
;MARPQQQPLELILPVFTQWEKVGSVTNILADLEQGQFYSASLLVEQMLRDDRVRGLLNTLIMSVLGCERHFETSDDTKKAQRFADELEECWDEMVPEEELYELLRWSLMTGAGIMRTPWNMRTGAAEMRTWHPGALWFNLADSEYYLRHQGGQTLIPRDSLDWALLTPYSHKYGRLNGLVRSMSMLYLARQWVFRDRARHSEVHGLPIRVGITPADADKRAKDNFRGALQSVGTETVLIAPQGGDGKKYAVELVEAQSNSHQVFSAQIDHLDDCMAILVLGQKMSSKGTSGLGSDANPGDSVRRDIMKWLARVVEKFCNRLSRRWQEINHGPDQVDYAPKLCIEVDPPEDGAKKATELSLLGDVVAKLKADGLDVRELLEQAGVPLLSVTEAAAQAAEAEQKQQQDMDPAAADEQQAQPGGQQT
;
A
#
# COMPACT_ATOMS: atom_id res chain seq x y z
N MET A 1 -12.80 40.94 -3.61
CA MET A 1 -12.00 40.71 -4.84
C MET A 1 -11.69 39.23 -4.87
N ALA A 2 -12.22 38.50 -5.85
CA ALA A 2 -11.92 37.06 -6.01
C ALA A 2 -10.42 36.91 -6.32
N ARG A 3 -9.69 36.12 -5.51
CA ARG A 3 -8.30 35.74 -5.83
C ARG A 3 -8.32 34.98 -7.17
N PRO A 4 -7.40 35.29 -8.11
CA PRO A 4 -7.32 34.54 -9.36
C PRO A 4 -7.10 33.08 -9.02
N GLN A 5 -7.98 32.22 -9.55
CA GLN A 5 -7.79 30.77 -9.50
C GLN A 5 -6.48 30.48 -10.26
N GLN A 6 -5.46 30.09 -9.53
CA GLN A 6 -4.21 29.62 -10.12
C GLN A 6 -4.54 28.28 -10.80
N GLN A 7 -4.47 28.27 -12.14
CA GLN A 7 -4.57 27.03 -12.88
C GLN A 7 -3.38 26.13 -12.51
N PRO A 8 -3.63 24.83 -12.25
CA PRO A 8 -2.55 23.90 -12.02
C PRO A 8 -1.61 23.87 -13.22
N LEU A 9 -0.31 23.73 -12.97
CA LEU A 9 0.68 23.45 -14.03
C LEU A 9 0.25 22.14 -14.71
N GLU A 10 -0.28 22.21 -15.92
CA GLU A 10 -0.50 21.04 -16.75
C GLU A 10 0.87 20.46 -17.14
N LEU A 11 1.24 19.36 -16.48
CA LEU A 11 2.44 18.61 -16.80
C LEU A 11 2.17 17.73 -18.02
N ILE A 12 2.74 18.08 -19.16
CA ILE A 12 2.78 17.21 -20.33
C ILE A 12 3.77 16.09 -20.03
N LEU A 13 3.23 14.91 -19.70
CA LEU A 13 4.06 13.75 -19.45
C LEU A 13 4.54 13.12 -20.75
N PRO A 14 5.83 12.73 -20.86
CA PRO A 14 6.30 12.01 -22.03
C PRO A 14 5.56 10.65 -22.11
N VAL A 15 5.01 10.36 -23.28
CA VAL A 15 4.25 9.13 -23.55
C VAL A 15 5.13 7.87 -23.53
N PHE A 16 6.44 8.04 -23.73
CA PHE A 16 7.37 6.93 -23.84
C PHE A 16 8.32 6.86 -22.65
N THR A 17 8.49 5.64 -22.12
CA THR A 17 9.50 5.34 -21.11
C THR A 17 10.88 5.44 -21.78
N GLN A 18 11.62 6.49 -21.47
CA GLN A 18 13.03 6.58 -21.85
C GLN A 18 13.85 5.81 -20.83
N TRP A 19 14.85 5.04 -21.32
CA TRP A 19 15.80 4.36 -20.45
C TRP A 19 16.72 5.40 -19.81
N GLU A 20 16.50 5.64 -18.52
CA GLU A 20 17.29 6.60 -17.78
C GLU A 20 18.73 6.10 -17.59
N LYS A 21 19.67 7.03 -17.61
CA LYS A 21 21.07 6.75 -17.28
C LYS A 21 21.26 6.97 -15.78
N VAL A 22 22.19 6.21 -15.16
CA VAL A 22 22.54 6.39 -13.74
C VAL A 22 22.83 7.86 -13.41
N GLY A 23 23.61 8.55 -14.25
CA GLY A 23 23.93 9.97 -14.04
C GLY A 23 22.72 10.88 -14.03
N SER A 24 21.69 10.61 -14.86
CA SER A 24 20.45 11.38 -14.87
C SER A 24 19.68 11.18 -13.55
N VAL A 25 19.55 9.94 -13.09
CA VAL A 25 18.88 9.62 -11.81
C VAL A 25 19.62 10.27 -10.64
N THR A 26 20.95 10.19 -10.62
CA THR A 26 21.75 10.79 -9.56
C THR A 26 21.57 12.32 -9.49
N ASN A 27 21.50 13.01 -10.63
CA ASN A 27 21.23 14.45 -10.67
C ASN A 27 19.83 14.79 -10.17
N ILE A 28 18.80 14.00 -10.57
CA ILE A 28 17.42 14.17 -10.10
C ILE A 28 17.35 14.01 -8.57
N LEU A 29 18.05 13.02 -8.01
CA LEU A 29 18.11 12.82 -6.58
C LEU A 29 18.86 13.95 -5.86
N ALA A 30 19.94 14.48 -6.46
CA ALA A 30 20.65 15.63 -5.92
C ALA A 30 19.76 16.89 -5.92
N ASP A 31 18.95 17.12 -6.97
CA ASP A 31 17.95 18.19 -7.01
C ASP A 31 16.93 18.06 -5.88
N LEU A 32 16.44 16.83 -5.64
CA LEU A 32 15.51 16.56 -4.54
C LEU A 32 16.15 16.83 -3.17
N GLU A 33 17.43 16.49 -3.00
CA GLU A 33 18.19 16.81 -1.78
C GLU A 33 18.30 18.33 -1.56
N GLN A 34 18.40 19.10 -2.63
CA GLN A 34 18.37 20.56 -2.59
C GLN A 34 16.95 21.14 -2.46
N GLY A 35 15.96 20.28 -2.25
CA GLY A 35 14.56 20.67 -2.03
C GLY A 35 13.73 20.85 -3.29
N GLN A 36 14.23 20.47 -4.47
CA GLN A 36 13.49 20.58 -5.72
C GLN A 36 12.75 19.29 -6.04
N PHE A 37 11.43 19.33 -5.96
CA PHE A 37 10.59 18.13 -6.14
C PHE A 37 10.24 17.82 -7.59
N TYR A 38 10.35 18.77 -8.50
CA TYR A 38 9.84 18.66 -9.87
C TYR A 38 10.39 17.44 -10.62
N SER A 39 11.71 17.36 -10.78
CA SER A 39 12.36 16.27 -11.53
C SER A 39 12.14 14.91 -10.87
N ALA A 40 12.17 14.87 -9.52
CA ALA A 40 11.90 13.65 -8.76
C ALA A 40 10.46 13.17 -8.91
N SER A 41 9.49 14.07 -8.97
CA SER A 41 8.09 13.74 -9.20
C SER A 41 7.87 13.13 -10.59
N LEU A 42 8.49 13.65 -11.62
CA LEU A 42 8.45 13.08 -12.97
C LEU A 42 9.08 11.68 -13.01
N LEU A 43 10.19 11.47 -12.28
CA LEU A 43 10.81 10.15 -12.16
C LEU A 43 9.86 9.17 -11.45
N VAL A 44 9.19 9.60 -10.39
CA VAL A 44 8.18 8.78 -9.70
C VAL A 44 7.03 8.41 -10.62
N GLU A 45 6.47 9.34 -11.40
CA GLU A 45 5.43 9.03 -12.39
C GLU A 45 5.88 7.99 -13.42
N GLN A 46 7.13 8.09 -13.87
CA GLN A 46 7.71 7.09 -14.76
C GLN A 46 7.82 5.73 -14.08
N MET A 47 8.29 5.68 -12.83
CA MET A 47 8.40 4.45 -12.05
C MET A 47 7.05 3.82 -11.74
N LEU A 48 6.00 4.62 -11.55
CA LEU A 48 4.63 4.14 -11.31
C LEU A 48 3.97 3.47 -12.54
N ARG A 49 4.58 3.55 -13.72
CA ARG A 49 4.18 2.77 -14.90
C ARG A 49 4.69 1.32 -14.85
N ASP A 50 5.68 1.06 -14.00
CA ASP A 50 6.19 -0.28 -13.75
C ASP A 50 5.21 -1.06 -12.87
N ASP A 51 4.89 -2.28 -13.29
CA ASP A 51 3.93 -3.16 -12.62
C ASP A 51 4.33 -3.49 -11.19
N ARG A 52 5.63 -3.73 -10.96
CA ARG A 52 6.15 -4.12 -9.65
C ARG A 52 6.12 -2.95 -8.66
N VAL A 53 6.62 -1.79 -9.07
CA VAL A 53 6.64 -0.57 -8.22
C VAL A 53 5.23 -0.18 -7.83
N ARG A 54 4.33 -0.10 -8.82
CA ARG A 54 2.93 0.25 -8.58
C ARG A 54 2.22 -0.78 -7.69
N GLY A 55 2.43 -2.08 -7.98
CA GLY A 55 1.80 -3.16 -7.22
C GLY A 55 2.18 -3.15 -5.75
N LEU A 56 3.46 -2.94 -5.42
CA LEU A 56 3.95 -2.89 -4.04
C LEU A 56 3.38 -1.69 -3.26
N LEU A 57 3.36 -0.50 -3.88
CA LEU A 57 2.79 0.70 -3.26
C LEU A 57 1.28 0.55 -3.04
N ASN A 58 0.55 0.03 -4.04
CA ASN A 58 -0.88 -0.25 -3.90
C ASN A 58 -1.14 -1.22 -2.75
N THR A 59 -0.36 -2.31 -2.67
CA THR A 59 -0.50 -3.29 -1.59
C THR A 59 -0.32 -2.65 -0.21
N LEU A 60 0.66 -1.77 -0.04
CA LEU A 60 0.89 -1.09 1.23
C LEU A 60 -0.22 -0.09 1.56
N ILE A 61 -0.53 0.80 0.62
CA ILE A 61 -1.49 1.89 0.85
C ILE A 61 -2.90 1.33 1.06
N MET A 62 -3.36 0.45 0.17
CA MET A 62 -4.70 -0.14 0.25
C MET A 62 -4.87 -1.03 1.48
N SER A 63 -3.81 -1.69 1.97
CA SER A 63 -3.90 -2.48 3.19
C SER A 63 -4.12 -1.62 4.45
N VAL A 64 -3.75 -0.34 4.43
CA VAL A 64 -4.03 0.59 5.54
C VAL A 64 -5.36 1.31 5.34
N LEU A 65 -5.67 1.79 4.12
CA LEU A 65 -6.94 2.46 3.85
C LEU A 65 -8.14 1.51 3.96
N GLY A 66 -7.95 0.21 3.68
CA GLY A 66 -8.98 -0.81 3.84
C GLY A 66 -9.19 -1.32 5.27
N CYS A 67 -8.44 -0.80 6.26
CA CYS A 67 -8.70 -1.11 7.67
C CYS A 67 -9.95 -0.37 8.16
N GLU A 68 -10.63 -0.96 9.16
CA GLU A 68 -11.75 -0.32 9.83
C GLU A 68 -11.28 1.00 10.47
N ARG A 69 -12.10 2.02 10.34
CA ARG A 69 -11.84 3.35 10.89
C ARG A 69 -13.05 3.85 11.67
N HIS A 70 -12.80 4.55 12.73
CA HIS A 70 -13.83 5.21 13.54
C HIS A 70 -13.30 6.51 14.13
N PHE A 71 -14.22 7.36 14.60
CA PHE A 71 -13.85 8.58 15.30
C PHE A 71 -14.04 8.40 16.80
N GLU A 72 -12.92 8.48 17.55
CA GLU A 72 -12.94 8.55 19.00
C GLU A 72 -13.28 9.96 19.47
N THR A 73 -14.13 10.04 20.49
CA THR A 73 -14.46 11.29 21.16
C THR A 73 -13.32 11.71 22.10
N SER A 74 -13.16 13.02 22.30
CA SER A 74 -12.15 13.54 23.23
C SER A 74 -12.50 13.30 24.69
N ASP A 75 -13.81 13.20 25.00
CA ASP A 75 -14.38 12.87 26.31
C ASP A 75 -15.76 12.21 26.16
N ASP A 76 -16.34 11.72 27.26
CA ASP A 76 -17.63 11.02 27.28
C ASP A 76 -18.83 11.98 27.29
N THR A 77 -18.65 13.24 26.94
CA THR A 77 -19.75 14.19 26.92
C THR A 77 -20.63 14.00 25.68
N LYS A 78 -21.96 14.23 25.87
CA LYS A 78 -22.90 14.23 24.73
C LYS A 78 -22.52 15.24 23.64
N LYS A 79 -21.78 16.27 24.00
CA LYS A 79 -21.31 17.30 23.09
C LYS A 79 -20.17 16.75 22.20
N ALA A 80 -19.20 16.05 22.78
CA ALA A 80 -18.09 15.44 22.06
C ALA A 80 -18.61 14.35 21.11
N GLN A 81 -19.58 13.54 21.58
CA GLN A 81 -20.23 12.53 20.74
C GLN A 81 -20.91 13.16 19.52
N ARG A 82 -21.68 14.21 19.72
CA ARG A 82 -22.33 14.93 18.62
C ARG A 82 -21.32 15.45 17.59
N PHE A 83 -20.16 15.95 18.01
CA PHE A 83 -19.13 16.43 17.08
C PHE A 83 -18.48 15.27 16.30
N ALA A 84 -18.34 14.11 16.92
CA ALA A 84 -17.84 12.91 16.23
C ALA A 84 -18.84 12.47 15.16
N ASP A 85 -20.13 12.37 15.50
CA ASP A 85 -21.20 11.99 14.56
C ASP A 85 -21.28 12.97 13.36
N GLU A 86 -21.24 14.30 13.64
CA GLU A 86 -21.26 15.35 12.59
C GLU A 86 -20.02 15.30 11.68
N LEU A 87 -18.85 14.98 12.22
CA LEU A 87 -17.64 14.85 11.41
C LEU A 87 -17.68 13.57 10.56
N GLU A 88 -18.14 12.44 11.12
CA GLU A 88 -18.26 11.18 10.44
C GLU A 88 -19.19 11.27 9.22
N GLU A 89 -20.34 11.95 9.38
CA GLU A 89 -21.30 12.15 8.28
C GLU A 89 -20.70 12.91 7.09
N CYS A 90 -19.79 13.86 7.31
CA CYS A 90 -19.22 14.67 6.23
C CYS A 90 -17.79 14.26 5.82
N TRP A 91 -17.20 13.27 6.50
CA TRP A 91 -15.78 12.95 6.31
C TRP A 91 -15.44 12.49 4.89
N ASP A 92 -16.21 11.58 4.33
CA ASP A 92 -15.93 10.99 3.01
C ASP A 92 -16.09 12.01 1.87
N GLU A 93 -16.98 12.97 2.01
CA GLU A 93 -17.10 14.09 1.07
C GLU A 93 -15.95 15.08 1.23
N MET A 94 -15.49 15.30 2.47
CA MET A 94 -14.42 16.23 2.79
C MET A 94 -13.05 15.68 2.38
N VAL A 95 -12.77 14.41 2.68
CA VAL A 95 -11.50 13.72 2.40
C VAL A 95 -11.76 12.45 1.60
N PRO A 96 -11.99 12.56 0.28
CA PRO A 96 -12.19 11.39 -0.57
C PRO A 96 -11.02 10.40 -0.46
N GLU A 97 -11.32 9.11 -0.42
CA GLU A 97 -10.31 8.06 -0.23
C GLU A 97 -9.27 8.05 -1.36
N GLU A 98 -9.71 8.32 -2.59
CA GLU A 98 -8.83 8.43 -3.76
C GLU A 98 -7.81 9.57 -3.62
N GLU A 99 -8.19 10.70 -3.02
CA GLU A 99 -7.30 11.82 -2.79
C GLU A 99 -6.29 11.51 -1.67
N LEU A 100 -6.74 10.80 -0.64
CA LEU A 100 -5.87 10.33 0.44
C LEU A 100 -4.87 9.27 -0.08
N TYR A 101 -5.33 8.36 -0.94
CA TYR A 101 -4.48 7.39 -1.63
C TYR A 101 -3.37 8.09 -2.44
N GLU A 102 -3.74 9.08 -3.26
CA GLU A 102 -2.78 9.85 -4.06
C GLU A 102 -1.78 10.60 -3.17
N LEU A 103 -2.27 11.22 -2.09
CA LEU A 103 -1.41 11.92 -1.14
C LEU A 103 -0.39 10.99 -0.48
N LEU A 104 -0.83 9.80 -0.06
CA LEU A 104 0.04 8.78 0.52
C LEU A 104 1.07 8.30 -0.49
N ARG A 105 0.66 8.01 -1.71
CA ARG A 105 1.54 7.58 -2.79
C ARG A 105 2.67 8.57 -3.03
N TRP A 106 2.33 9.86 -3.16
CA TRP A 106 3.31 10.91 -3.35
C TRP A 106 4.22 11.08 -2.14
N SER A 107 3.63 11.14 -0.95
CA SER A 107 4.39 11.38 0.27
C SER A 107 5.36 10.25 0.62
N LEU A 108 4.98 9.00 0.37
CA LEU A 108 5.88 7.86 0.55
C LEU A 108 7.02 7.87 -0.47
N MET A 109 6.74 8.20 -1.72
CA MET A 109 7.74 8.19 -2.78
C MET A 109 8.72 9.34 -2.67
N THR A 110 8.24 10.59 -2.56
CA THR A 110 9.09 11.80 -2.58
C THR A 110 9.48 12.29 -1.19
N GLY A 111 8.85 11.76 -0.14
CA GLY A 111 9.03 12.18 1.26
C GLY A 111 8.16 13.36 1.70
N ALA A 112 7.38 13.94 0.78
CA ALA A 112 6.38 14.96 1.07
C ALA A 112 5.24 14.90 0.05
N GLY A 113 4.02 15.00 0.51
CA GLY A 113 2.81 15.16 -0.29
C GLY A 113 2.08 16.44 0.10
N ILE A 114 1.32 16.99 -0.82
CA ILE A 114 0.56 18.22 -0.60
C ILE A 114 -0.89 18.03 -1.05
N MET A 115 -1.79 18.50 -0.20
CA MET A 115 -3.22 18.51 -0.45
C MET A 115 -3.74 19.93 -0.30
N ARG A 116 -4.62 20.34 -1.21
CA ARG A 116 -5.33 21.60 -1.10
C ARG A 116 -6.58 21.39 -0.27
N THR A 117 -6.85 22.34 0.66
CA THR A 117 -7.98 22.31 1.57
C THR A 117 -8.83 23.58 1.39
N PRO A 118 -9.65 23.70 0.33
CA PRO A 118 -10.41 24.90 0.03
C PRO A 118 -11.68 24.96 0.90
N TRP A 119 -11.54 25.35 2.17
CA TRP A 119 -12.66 25.42 3.10
C TRP A 119 -13.76 26.36 2.60
N ASN A 120 -14.99 25.88 2.59
CA ASN A 120 -16.15 26.67 2.30
C ASN A 120 -16.68 27.26 3.63
N MET A 121 -16.36 28.52 3.88
CA MET A 121 -16.75 29.20 5.14
C MET A 121 -18.27 29.30 5.35
N ARG A 122 -19.08 28.96 4.34
CA ARG A 122 -20.55 28.97 4.47
C ARG A 122 -21.10 27.61 4.86
N THR A 123 -20.52 26.53 4.35
CA THR A 123 -20.96 25.15 4.63
C THR A 123 -20.10 24.46 5.67
N GLY A 124 -18.93 25.03 6.00
CA GLY A 124 -17.97 24.42 6.93
C GLY A 124 -17.27 23.18 6.39
N ALA A 125 -17.60 22.75 5.18
CA ALA A 125 -16.99 21.61 4.53
C ALA A 125 -15.86 22.02 3.59
N ALA A 126 -14.88 21.15 3.40
CA ALA A 126 -13.83 21.31 2.42
C ALA A 126 -13.84 20.11 1.46
N GLU A 127 -13.76 20.37 0.19
CA GLU A 127 -13.46 19.32 -0.80
C GLU A 127 -11.94 19.29 -0.99
N MET A 128 -11.28 18.34 -0.33
CA MET A 128 -9.82 18.24 -0.35
C MET A 128 -9.35 17.56 -1.62
N ARG A 129 -8.27 18.09 -2.21
CA ARG A 129 -7.66 17.54 -3.43
C ARG A 129 -6.15 17.50 -3.33
N THR A 130 -5.58 16.37 -3.66
CA THR A 130 -4.13 16.16 -3.72
C THR A 130 -3.56 16.88 -4.93
N TRP A 131 -2.45 17.57 -4.71
CA TRP A 131 -1.71 18.24 -5.76
C TRP A 131 -0.41 17.53 -6.06
N HIS A 132 0.00 17.66 -7.31
CA HIS A 132 1.26 17.10 -7.77
C HIS A 132 2.44 17.74 -7.04
N PRO A 133 3.33 16.95 -6.39
CA PRO A 133 4.41 17.48 -5.56
C PRO A 133 5.49 18.20 -6.36
N GLY A 134 5.48 18.14 -7.68
CA GLY A 134 6.39 18.91 -8.54
C GLY A 134 6.34 20.44 -8.33
N ALA A 135 5.23 20.94 -7.76
CA ALA A 135 5.12 22.34 -7.39
C ALA A 135 5.78 22.67 -6.04
N LEU A 136 6.17 21.65 -5.24
CA LEU A 136 6.82 21.85 -3.95
C LEU A 136 8.29 22.23 -4.12
N TRP A 137 8.71 23.07 -3.21
CA TRP A 137 10.11 23.39 -2.98
C TRP A 137 10.37 23.48 -1.48
N PHE A 138 11.39 22.79 -1.01
CA PHE A 138 11.85 22.88 0.37
C PHE A 138 13.04 23.81 0.46
N ASN A 139 12.91 24.90 1.19
CA ASN A 139 13.99 25.85 1.41
C ASN A 139 14.88 25.37 2.56
N LEU A 140 16.15 25.15 2.26
CA LEU A 140 17.13 24.67 3.23
C LEU A 140 17.47 25.70 4.32
N ALA A 141 17.32 27.00 4.02
CA ALA A 141 17.73 28.07 4.93
C ALA A 141 16.77 28.22 6.10
N ASP A 142 15.47 28.17 5.86
CA ASP A 142 14.43 28.28 6.87
C ASP A 142 13.79 26.93 7.27
N SER A 143 14.12 25.86 6.53
CA SER A 143 13.60 24.49 6.73
C SER A 143 12.08 24.40 6.57
N GLU A 144 11.50 25.19 5.65
CA GLU A 144 10.07 25.23 5.37
C GLU A 144 9.76 24.91 3.90
N TYR A 145 8.50 24.50 3.66
CA TYR A 145 8.01 24.17 2.32
C TYR A 145 7.35 25.39 1.67
N TYR A 146 7.58 25.51 0.39
CA TYR A 146 7.02 26.54 -0.47
C TYR A 146 6.30 25.93 -1.66
N LEU A 147 5.24 26.57 -2.11
CA LEU A 147 4.58 26.28 -3.37
C LEU A 147 5.14 27.17 -4.46
N ARG A 148 5.65 26.58 -5.54
CA ARG A 148 6.11 27.31 -6.73
C ARG A 148 4.94 27.53 -7.69
N HIS A 149 4.81 28.74 -8.19
CA HIS A 149 3.82 29.14 -9.18
C HIS A 149 4.42 30.21 -10.13
N GLN A 150 3.70 30.54 -11.20
CA GLN A 150 4.21 31.49 -12.20
C GLN A 150 4.59 32.87 -11.63
N GLY A 151 3.94 33.28 -10.53
CA GLY A 151 4.22 34.57 -9.88
C GLY A 151 5.29 34.53 -8.79
N GLY A 152 5.98 33.39 -8.59
CA GLY A 152 7.01 33.26 -7.55
C GLY A 152 6.83 32.04 -6.64
N GLN A 153 7.07 32.25 -5.35
CA GLN A 153 7.00 31.20 -4.33
C GLN A 153 6.15 31.69 -3.16
N THR A 154 5.28 30.83 -2.65
CA THR A 154 4.45 31.10 -1.48
C THR A 154 4.80 30.12 -0.37
N LEU A 155 5.12 30.60 0.83
CA LEU A 155 5.33 29.75 2.00
C LEU A 155 4.05 28.97 2.31
N ILE A 156 4.21 27.70 2.65
CA ILE A 156 3.14 26.85 3.15
C ILE A 156 3.32 26.75 4.67
N PRO A 157 2.62 27.57 5.46
CA PRO A 157 2.67 27.47 6.92
C PRO A 157 2.17 26.08 7.36
N ARG A 158 2.69 25.57 8.47
CA ARG A 158 2.24 24.27 9.03
C ARG A 158 0.77 24.27 9.46
N ASP A 159 0.28 25.42 9.79
CA ASP A 159 -1.11 25.72 10.15
C ASP A 159 -1.92 26.35 9.01
N SER A 160 -1.45 26.30 7.77
CA SER A 160 -2.16 26.83 6.61
C SER A 160 -3.59 26.29 6.51
N LEU A 161 -4.57 27.14 6.28
CA LEU A 161 -5.95 26.73 6.02
C LEU A 161 -6.17 26.24 4.59
N ASP A 162 -5.37 26.73 3.64
CA ASP A 162 -5.51 26.40 2.22
C ASP A 162 -4.77 25.12 1.81
N TRP A 163 -3.78 24.71 2.60
CA TRP A 163 -2.86 23.63 2.25
C TRP A 163 -2.56 22.73 3.43
N ALA A 164 -2.56 21.43 3.20
CA ALA A 164 -2.11 20.43 4.15
C ALA A 164 -0.92 19.64 3.59
N LEU A 165 0.17 19.56 4.37
CA LEU A 165 1.36 18.81 4.04
C LEU A 165 1.39 17.48 4.79
N LEU A 166 1.66 16.40 4.07
CA LEU A 166 1.95 15.08 4.64
C LEU A 166 3.44 14.78 4.45
N THR A 167 4.18 14.69 5.55
CA THR A 167 5.61 14.38 5.58
C THR A 167 5.82 13.14 6.47
N PRO A 168 5.63 11.92 5.95
CA PRO A 168 5.57 10.71 6.76
C PRO A 168 6.86 10.43 7.53
N TYR A 169 8.00 10.72 6.96
CA TYR A 169 9.30 10.42 7.59
C TYR A 169 9.78 11.55 8.49
N SER A 170 9.68 12.80 8.03
CA SER A 170 10.10 13.99 8.78
C SER A 170 9.79 15.25 7.99
N HIS A 171 9.45 16.35 8.66
CA HIS A 171 9.27 17.64 8.01
C HIS A 171 10.57 18.14 7.36
N LYS A 172 11.67 18.11 8.09
CA LYS A 172 12.98 18.62 7.63
C LYS A 172 13.71 17.66 6.70
N TYR A 173 13.67 16.36 7.01
CA TYR A 173 14.48 15.33 6.33
C TYR A 173 13.64 14.37 5.48
N GLY A 174 12.32 14.59 5.34
CA GLY A 174 11.43 13.70 4.61
C GLY A 174 11.89 13.43 3.18
N ARG A 175 12.31 14.47 2.46
CA ARG A 175 12.83 14.38 1.10
C ARG A 175 14.06 13.48 0.95
N LEU A 176 14.83 13.28 2.04
CA LEU A 176 16.01 12.40 2.05
C LEU A 176 15.65 10.94 2.31
N ASN A 177 14.43 10.67 2.79
CA ASN A 177 13.96 9.35 3.21
C ASN A 177 12.84 8.80 2.31
N GLY A 178 12.42 9.55 1.28
CA GLY A 178 11.44 9.09 0.31
C GLY A 178 11.92 7.84 -0.44
N LEU A 179 11.01 6.91 -0.71
CA LEU A 179 11.31 5.63 -1.38
C LEU A 179 11.98 5.82 -2.74
N VAL A 180 11.74 6.94 -3.43
CA VAL A 180 12.34 7.25 -4.75
C VAL A 180 13.84 7.08 -4.76
N ARG A 181 14.53 7.36 -3.66
CA ARG A 181 16.00 7.27 -3.59
C ARG A 181 16.54 5.86 -3.83
N SER A 182 15.99 4.88 -3.13
CA SER A 182 16.40 3.47 -3.26
C SER A 182 15.67 2.79 -4.41
N MET A 183 14.38 3.09 -4.57
CA MET A 183 13.54 2.47 -5.60
C MET A 183 14.00 2.82 -7.02
N SER A 184 14.45 4.06 -7.27
CA SER A 184 14.91 4.48 -8.60
C SER A 184 16.10 3.68 -9.10
N MET A 185 17.02 3.31 -8.23
CA MET A 185 18.18 2.50 -8.60
C MET A 185 17.79 1.04 -8.90
N LEU A 186 16.90 0.47 -8.10
CA LEU A 186 16.35 -0.88 -8.33
C LEU A 186 15.53 -0.91 -9.61
N TYR A 187 14.68 0.10 -9.82
CA TYR A 187 13.91 0.28 -11.05
C TYR A 187 14.81 0.35 -12.28
N LEU A 188 15.84 1.18 -12.27
CA LEU A 188 16.78 1.34 -13.38
C LEU A 188 17.51 0.00 -13.67
N ALA A 189 17.99 -0.68 -12.66
CA ALA A 189 18.63 -1.99 -12.81
C ALA A 189 17.66 -3.01 -13.42
N ARG A 190 16.40 -3.05 -12.97
CA ARG A 190 15.36 -3.93 -13.51
C ARG A 190 15.07 -3.64 -14.98
N GLN A 191 14.97 -2.37 -15.37
CA GLN A 191 14.77 -1.98 -16.76
C GLN A 191 15.94 -2.40 -17.66
N TRP A 192 17.18 -2.33 -17.16
CA TRP A 192 18.33 -2.82 -17.93
C TRP A 192 18.29 -4.33 -18.14
N VAL A 193 17.94 -5.10 -17.11
CA VAL A 193 17.81 -6.55 -17.24
C VAL A 193 16.72 -6.91 -18.27
N PHE A 194 15.57 -6.22 -18.27
CA PHE A 194 14.53 -6.42 -19.29
C PHE A 194 15.02 -6.12 -20.70
N ARG A 195 15.73 -5.01 -20.88
CA ARG A 195 16.32 -4.62 -22.16
C ARG A 195 17.33 -5.66 -22.65
N ASP A 196 18.22 -6.11 -21.77
CA ASP A 196 19.26 -7.07 -22.13
C ASP A 196 18.66 -8.45 -22.43
N ARG A 197 17.61 -8.86 -21.70
CA ARG A 197 16.80 -10.04 -22.00
C ARG A 197 16.14 -9.95 -23.38
N ALA A 198 15.55 -8.81 -23.73
CA ALA A 198 14.95 -8.58 -25.04
C ALA A 198 15.99 -8.69 -26.15
N ARG A 199 17.14 -8.03 -25.99
CA ARG A 199 18.27 -8.13 -26.94
C ARG A 199 18.79 -9.55 -27.09
N HIS A 200 18.92 -10.27 -25.98
CA HIS A 200 19.32 -11.66 -26.00
C HIS A 200 18.33 -12.52 -26.79
N SER A 201 17.03 -12.27 -26.60
CA SER A 201 15.98 -12.98 -27.35
C SER A 201 16.03 -12.68 -28.86
N GLU A 202 16.32 -11.43 -29.24
CA GLU A 202 16.50 -11.06 -30.64
C GLU A 202 17.72 -11.79 -31.31
N VAL A 203 18.84 -11.83 -30.57
CA VAL A 203 20.10 -12.38 -31.12
C VAL A 203 20.10 -13.92 -31.09
N HIS A 204 19.59 -14.51 -30.03
CA HIS A 204 19.69 -15.95 -29.77
C HIS A 204 18.35 -16.68 -29.85
N GLY A 205 17.24 -15.98 -30.00
CA GLY A 205 15.92 -16.58 -30.21
C GLY A 205 15.75 -17.23 -31.57
N LEU A 206 16.58 -16.85 -32.56
CA LEU A 206 16.66 -17.49 -33.86
C LEU A 206 18.01 -18.20 -33.98
N PRO A 207 18.04 -19.50 -34.26
CA PRO A 207 19.28 -20.21 -34.42
C PRO A 207 20.08 -19.61 -35.59
N ILE A 208 21.39 -19.44 -35.37
CA ILE A 208 22.28 -18.98 -36.44
C ILE A 208 22.38 -20.09 -37.45
N ARG A 209 22.00 -19.80 -38.70
CA ARG A 209 22.07 -20.74 -39.80
C ARG A 209 23.44 -20.64 -40.46
N VAL A 210 24.24 -21.64 -40.32
CA VAL A 210 25.55 -21.75 -40.98
C VAL A 210 25.41 -22.60 -42.21
N GLY A 211 25.53 -21.98 -43.36
CA GLY A 211 25.55 -22.70 -44.65
C GLY A 211 26.96 -23.18 -44.98
N ILE A 212 27.17 -24.48 -45.05
CA ILE A 212 28.43 -25.10 -45.48
C ILE A 212 28.34 -25.39 -46.95
N THR A 213 29.27 -24.86 -47.74
CA THR A 213 29.38 -25.11 -49.18
C THR A 213 30.68 -25.78 -49.49
N PRO A 214 30.76 -26.65 -50.57
CA PRO A 214 32.02 -27.18 -51.05
C PRO A 214 33.01 -26.03 -51.36
N ALA A 215 34.30 -26.25 -51.11
CA ALA A 215 35.32 -25.25 -51.31
C ALA A 215 35.45 -24.80 -52.78
N ASP A 216 35.18 -25.69 -53.69
CA ASP A 216 35.25 -25.51 -55.16
C ASP A 216 33.90 -25.11 -55.79
N ALA A 217 32.86 -24.87 -54.98
CA ALA A 217 31.58 -24.37 -55.50
C ALA A 217 31.78 -23.00 -56.17
N ASP A 218 31.18 -22.82 -57.35
CA ASP A 218 31.24 -21.55 -58.06
C ASP A 218 30.51 -20.44 -57.36
N LYS A 219 30.79 -19.19 -57.72
CA LYS A 219 30.21 -18.04 -57.10
C LYS A 219 28.68 -18.01 -57.20
N ARG A 220 28.14 -18.42 -58.35
CA ARG A 220 26.69 -18.45 -58.59
C ARG A 220 25.97 -19.46 -57.71
N ALA A 221 26.58 -20.67 -57.52
CA ALA A 221 26.04 -21.68 -56.62
C ALA A 221 26.06 -21.21 -55.14
N LYS A 222 27.14 -20.52 -54.71
CA LYS A 222 27.24 -19.92 -53.37
C LYS A 222 26.20 -18.82 -53.16
N ASP A 223 25.97 -17.93 -54.15
CA ASP A 223 24.99 -16.87 -54.06
C ASP A 223 23.55 -17.41 -54.06
N ASN A 224 23.25 -18.42 -54.86
CA ASN A 224 21.95 -19.10 -54.84
C ASN A 224 21.69 -19.78 -53.51
N PHE A 225 22.68 -20.45 -52.92
CA PHE A 225 22.55 -21.10 -51.61
C PHE A 225 22.38 -20.05 -50.48
N ARG A 226 23.09 -18.93 -50.55
CA ARG A 226 22.89 -17.78 -49.61
C ARG A 226 21.46 -17.24 -49.72
N GLY A 227 20.97 -17.01 -50.95
CA GLY A 227 19.60 -16.56 -51.19
C GLY A 227 18.56 -17.55 -50.65
N ALA A 228 18.78 -18.84 -50.83
CA ALA A 228 17.93 -19.86 -50.27
C ALA A 228 17.92 -19.85 -48.74
N LEU A 229 19.09 -19.71 -48.08
CA LEU A 229 19.20 -19.60 -46.62
C LEU A 229 18.53 -18.33 -46.05
N GLN A 230 18.56 -17.23 -46.79
CA GLN A 230 17.92 -15.97 -46.39
C GLN A 230 16.38 -16.03 -46.54
N SER A 231 15.89 -16.78 -47.55
CA SER A 231 14.46 -16.92 -47.81
C SER A 231 13.76 -17.99 -46.95
N VAL A 232 14.53 -18.82 -46.22
CA VAL A 232 13.99 -19.84 -45.33
C VAL A 232 13.28 -19.20 -44.15
N GLY A 233 11.94 -19.21 -44.12
CA GLY A 233 11.11 -18.89 -42.97
C GLY A 233 11.12 -19.99 -41.89
N THR A 234 10.30 -19.87 -40.91
CA THR A 234 10.17 -20.83 -39.79
C THR A 234 9.64 -22.20 -40.19
N GLU A 235 8.99 -22.32 -41.36
CA GLU A 235 8.35 -23.57 -41.83
C GLU A 235 8.88 -24.06 -43.21
N THR A 236 10.06 -23.64 -43.62
CA THR A 236 10.54 -23.91 -44.96
C THR A 236 11.45 -25.14 -44.95
N VAL A 237 11.14 -26.12 -45.80
CA VAL A 237 12.01 -27.27 -46.08
C VAL A 237 13.05 -26.87 -47.12
N LEU A 238 14.33 -26.93 -46.78
CA LEU A 238 15.42 -26.70 -47.68
C LEU A 238 15.88 -28.02 -48.28
N ILE A 239 15.76 -28.19 -49.61
CA ILE A 239 16.32 -29.31 -50.32
C ILE A 239 17.68 -28.89 -50.89
N ALA A 240 18.77 -29.41 -50.33
CA ALA A 240 20.11 -29.13 -50.81
C ALA A 240 20.56 -30.26 -51.74
N PRO A 241 20.99 -29.98 -52.98
CA PRO A 241 21.48 -31.01 -53.90
C PRO A 241 22.78 -31.64 -53.38
N GLN A 242 22.86 -32.93 -53.38
CA GLN A 242 24.08 -33.66 -53.05
C GLN A 242 24.97 -33.82 -54.30
N GLY A 243 26.17 -33.24 -54.22
CA GLY A 243 27.15 -33.40 -55.33
C GLY A 243 27.69 -34.87 -55.46
N GLY A 244 27.97 -35.29 -56.68
CA GLY A 244 28.37 -36.66 -56.98
C GLY A 244 29.70 -37.15 -56.39
N ASP A 245 30.55 -36.28 -55.82
CA ASP A 245 31.89 -36.62 -55.30
C ASP A 245 31.98 -36.47 -53.75
N GLY A 246 30.89 -36.70 -53.02
CA GLY A 246 30.88 -36.57 -51.58
C GLY A 246 30.88 -35.15 -51.09
N LYS A 247 30.81 -34.14 -51.95
CA LYS A 247 30.73 -32.73 -51.65
C LYS A 247 29.30 -32.35 -51.23
N LYS A 248 29.10 -32.03 -49.97
CA LYS A 248 27.79 -31.78 -49.41
C LYS A 248 27.57 -30.28 -49.17
N TYR A 249 26.39 -29.79 -49.61
CA TYR A 249 25.83 -28.58 -49.03
C TYR A 249 25.16 -28.96 -47.70
N ALA A 250 25.49 -28.30 -46.62
CA ALA A 250 24.89 -28.57 -45.33
C ALA A 250 24.44 -27.29 -44.70
N VAL A 251 23.41 -27.39 -43.89
CA VAL A 251 22.93 -26.30 -43.02
C VAL A 251 23.08 -26.77 -41.58
N GLU A 252 23.92 -26.11 -40.86
CA GLU A 252 24.04 -26.32 -39.42
C GLU A 252 23.28 -25.20 -38.69
N LEU A 253 22.44 -25.59 -37.75
CA LEU A 253 21.81 -24.69 -36.83
C LEU A 253 22.69 -24.61 -35.59
N VAL A 254 23.36 -23.48 -35.45
CA VAL A 254 24.12 -23.19 -34.22
C VAL A 254 23.17 -22.59 -33.22
N GLU A 255 22.64 -23.43 -32.35
CA GLU A 255 21.86 -22.96 -31.20
C GLU A 255 22.84 -22.50 -30.11
N ALA A 256 22.61 -21.30 -29.62
CA ALA A 256 23.30 -20.86 -28.42
C ALA A 256 22.78 -21.69 -27.24
N GLN A 257 23.50 -22.73 -26.85
CA GLN A 257 23.24 -23.45 -25.61
C GLN A 257 23.57 -22.53 -24.42
N SER A 258 22.70 -21.56 -24.15
CA SER A 258 22.94 -20.68 -23.04
C SER A 258 21.75 -20.72 -22.09
N ASN A 259 22.00 -21.05 -20.86
CA ASN A 259 21.05 -20.88 -19.74
C ASN A 259 20.85 -19.39 -19.37
N SER A 260 21.13 -18.49 -20.30
CA SER A 260 21.09 -17.03 -20.10
C SER A 260 19.70 -16.56 -19.67
N HIS A 261 18.63 -17.20 -20.19
CA HIS A 261 17.27 -16.86 -19.77
C HIS A 261 17.03 -17.07 -18.27
N GLN A 262 17.67 -18.08 -17.67
CA GLN A 262 17.61 -18.36 -16.23
C GLN A 262 18.34 -17.28 -15.43
N VAL A 263 19.49 -16.80 -15.94
CA VAL A 263 20.25 -15.72 -15.31
C VAL A 263 19.43 -14.42 -15.28
N PHE A 264 18.80 -14.03 -16.40
CA PHE A 264 17.95 -12.83 -16.44
C PHE A 264 16.73 -12.96 -15.52
N SER A 265 16.08 -14.13 -15.50
CA SER A 265 14.94 -14.37 -14.60
C SER A 265 15.35 -14.29 -13.14
N ALA A 266 16.47 -14.92 -12.75
CA ALA A 266 17.00 -14.85 -11.39
C ALA A 266 17.37 -13.42 -10.97
N GLN A 267 17.90 -12.60 -11.89
CA GLN A 267 18.19 -11.19 -11.63
C GLN A 267 16.92 -10.37 -11.43
N ILE A 268 15.88 -10.59 -12.25
CA ILE A 268 14.59 -9.92 -12.10
C ILE A 268 13.96 -10.30 -10.76
N ASP A 269 13.91 -11.59 -10.43
CA ASP A 269 13.37 -12.10 -9.17
C ASP A 269 14.10 -11.49 -7.96
N HIS A 270 15.45 -11.39 -8.04
CA HIS A 270 16.23 -10.74 -6.98
C HIS A 270 15.91 -9.25 -6.82
N LEU A 271 15.79 -8.51 -7.92
CA LEU A 271 15.44 -7.08 -7.87
C LEU A 271 14.02 -6.88 -7.36
N ASP A 272 13.09 -7.74 -7.77
CA ASP A 272 11.70 -7.73 -7.30
C ASP A 272 11.61 -8.04 -5.80
N ASP A 273 12.44 -8.95 -5.28
CA ASP A 273 12.60 -9.20 -3.84
C ASP A 273 13.13 -7.97 -3.10
N CYS A 274 14.17 -7.31 -3.64
CA CYS A 274 14.74 -6.10 -3.05
C CYS A 274 13.70 -4.96 -2.98
N MET A 275 12.91 -4.78 -4.04
CA MET A 275 11.81 -3.80 -4.05
C MET A 275 10.74 -4.15 -3.01
N ALA A 276 10.39 -5.43 -2.87
CA ALA A 276 9.42 -5.88 -1.88
C ALA A 276 9.90 -5.65 -0.44
N ILE A 277 11.16 -5.96 -0.16
CA ILE A 277 11.78 -5.67 1.14
C ILE A 277 11.77 -4.18 1.44
N LEU A 278 12.05 -3.34 0.44
CA LEU A 278 12.07 -1.88 0.61
C LEU A 278 10.70 -1.31 1.00
N VAL A 279 9.60 -1.83 0.42
CA VAL A 279 8.26 -1.29 0.62
C VAL A 279 7.49 -2.01 1.72
N LEU A 280 7.60 -3.35 1.77
CA LEU A 280 6.79 -4.20 2.66
C LEU A 280 7.60 -4.82 3.80
N GLY A 281 8.92 -4.60 3.83
CA GLY A 281 9.82 -5.17 4.84
C GLY A 281 10.08 -6.67 4.69
N GLN A 282 9.50 -7.33 3.69
CA GLN A 282 9.60 -8.77 3.48
C GLN A 282 9.60 -9.13 2.00
N LYS A 283 10.14 -10.32 1.68
CA LYS A 283 10.04 -10.88 0.33
C LYS A 283 8.60 -11.30 0.07
N MET A 284 8.04 -10.89 -1.06
CA MET A 284 6.80 -11.48 -1.54
C MET A 284 7.11 -12.77 -2.30
N SER A 285 7.12 -13.88 -1.60
CA SER A 285 7.19 -15.19 -2.24
C SER A 285 5.88 -15.46 -2.98
N SER A 286 5.91 -15.36 -4.30
CA SER A 286 4.80 -15.82 -5.15
C SER A 286 4.66 -17.35 -5.16
N LYS A 287 5.62 -18.05 -4.60
CA LYS A 287 5.55 -19.51 -4.36
C LYS A 287 4.94 -19.71 -2.98
N GLY A 288 3.64 -19.44 -2.92
CA GLY A 288 2.86 -19.59 -1.70
C GLY A 288 2.90 -21.00 -1.15
N THR A 289 3.51 -21.10 0.01
CA THR A 289 3.12 -22.05 1.02
C THR A 289 2.41 -21.27 2.12
N SER A 290 1.47 -20.45 1.70
CA SER A 290 0.52 -19.83 2.64
C SER A 290 -0.65 -20.79 2.76
N GLY A 291 -0.46 -21.83 3.56
CA GLY A 291 -1.63 -22.46 4.18
C GLY A 291 -2.34 -21.36 4.96
N LEU A 292 -3.59 -21.06 4.60
CA LEU A 292 -4.48 -20.28 5.44
C LEU A 292 -4.42 -20.89 6.85
N GLY A 293 -3.76 -20.20 7.81
CA GLY A 293 -3.79 -20.61 9.20
C GLY A 293 -2.48 -20.75 9.95
N SER A 294 -1.33 -20.38 9.41
CA SER A 294 -0.10 -20.35 10.22
C SER A 294 0.20 -18.93 10.68
N ASP A 295 -0.19 -18.60 11.90
CA ASP A 295 0.11 -17.33 12.61
C ASP A 295 1.60 -17.11 12.90
N ALA A 296 2.48 -17.91 12.35
CA ALA A 296 3.89 -17.96 12.70
C ALA A 296 4.83 -17.52 11.57
N ASN A 297 4.36 -16.75 10.58
CA ASN A 297 5.28 -16.23 9.57
C ASN A 297 5.93 -14.93 10.06
N PRO A 298 7.24 -14.91 10.38
CA PRO A 298 7.91 -13.69 10.87
C PRO A 298 7.77 -12.49 9.93
N GLY A 299 7.52 -12.74 8.64
CA GLY A 299 7.26 -11.69 7.65
C GLY A 299 5.96 -10.93 7.88
N ASP A 300 4.91 -11.59 8.36
CA ASP A 300 3.61 -10.95 8.57
C ASP A 300 3.65 -9.96 9.75
N SER A 301 4.48 -10.22 10.78
CA SER A 301 4.68 -9.28 11.88
C SER A 301 5.36 -7.99 11.40
N VAL A 302 6.42 -8.09 10.58
CA VAL A 302 7.12 -6.93 10.03
C VAL A 302 6.21 -6.09 9.13
N ARG A 303 5.42 -6.75 8.27
CA ARG A 303 4.43 -6.05 7.44
C ARG A 303 3.41 -5.31 8.30
N ARG A 304 2.91 -5.95 9.35
CA ARG A 304 1.96 -5.35 10.30
C ARG A 304 2.55 -4.13 11.00
N ASP A 305 3.81 -4.18 11.40
CA ASP A 305 4.50 -3.04 12.01
C ASP A 305 4.61 -1.85 11.06
N ILE A 306 4.89 -2.11 9.77
CA ILE A 306 4.90 -1.06 8.73
C ILE A 306 3.49 -0.49 8.53
N MET A 307 2.45 -1.32 8.50
CA MET A 307 1.06 -0.88 8.40
C MET A 307 0.66 -0.03 9.62
N LYS A 308 0.99 -0.46 10.84
CA LYS A 308 0.75 0.32 12.07
C LYS A 308 1.48 1.68 12.06
N TRP A 309 2.71 1.70 11.55
CA TRP A 309 3.43 2.95 11.39
C TRP A 309 2.72 3.88 10.39
N LEU A 310 2.30 3.36 9.24
CA LEU A 310 1.61 4.15 8.21
C LEU A 310 0.23 4.61 8.69
N ALA A 311 -0.53 3.76 9.39
CA ALA A 311 -1.80 4.12 10.01
C ALA A 311 -1.64 5.31 10.96
N ARG A 312 -0.64 5.30 11.86
CA ARG A 312 -0.35 6.44 12.75
C ARG A 312 0.03 7.72 11.98
N VAL A 313 0.67 7.60 10.82
CA VAL A 313 0.98 8.75 9.96
C VAL A 313 -0.31 9.33 9.38
N VAL A 314 -1.22 8.48 8.90
CA VAL A 314 -2.54 8.87 8.39
C VAL A 314 -3.39 9.49 9.50
N GLU A 315 -3.50 8.84 10.65
CA GLU A 315 -4.21 9.35 11.83
C GLU A 315 -3.74 10.74 12.22
N LYS A 316 -2.42 10.94 12.35
CA LYS A 316 -1.86 12.27 12.69
C LYS A 316 -2.18 13.33 11.65
N PHE A 317 -2.22 12.95 10.37
CA PHE A 317 -2.60 13.87 9.30
C PHE A 317 -4.08 14.21 9.38
N CYS A 318 -4.95 13.21 9.44
CA CYS A 318 -6.40 13.35 9.51
C CYS A 318 -6.83 14.08 10.79
N ASN A 319 -6.19 13.83 11.92
CA ASN A 319 -6.49 14.51 13.18
C ASN A 319 -6.14 16.01 13.15
N ARG A 320 -5.19 16.43 12.32
CA ARG A 320 -4.99 17.88 12.07
C ARG A 320 -6.13 18.47 11.25
N LEU A 321 -6.68 17.70 10.29
CA LEU A 321 -7.83 18.14 9.50
C LEU A 321 -9.10 18.20 10.36
N SER A 322 -9.33 17.20 11.21
CA SER A 322 -10.42 17.18 12.19
C SER A 322 -10.40 18.41 13.11
N ARG A 323 -9.23 18.75 13.66
CA ARG A 323 -9.07 19.95 14.49
C ARG A 323 -9.43 21.24 13.77
N ARG A 324 -9.08 21.35 12.48
CA ARG A 324 -9.44 22.51 11.66
C ARG A 324 -10.90 22.56 11.33
N TRP A 325 -11.49 21.41 11.00
CA TRP A 325 -12.92 21.29 10.80
C TRP A 325 -13.66 21.77 12.06
N GLN A 326 -13.21 21.34 13.24
CA GLN A 326 -13.77 21.75 14.52
C GLN A 326 -13.65 23.26 14.75
N GLU A 327 -12.48 23.85 14.47
CA GLU A 327 -12.23 25.28 14.61
C GLU A 327 -13.15 26.12 13.70
N ILE A 328 -13.33 25.68 12.45
CA ILE A 328 -14.12 26.40 11.45
C ILE A 328 -15.62 26.31 11.74
N ASN A 329 -16.11 25.12 12.11
CA ASN A 329 -17.55 24.89 12.29
C ASN A 329 -18.05 25.28 13.70
N HIS A 330 -17.23 25.08 14.71
CA HIS A 330 -17.66 25.24 16.13
C HIS A 330 -16.87 26.31 16.89
N GLY A 331 -15.85 26.88 16.26
CA GLY A 331 -15.04 27.96 16.82
C GLY A 331 -13.78 27.48 17.56
N PRO A 332 -12.82 28.41 17.79
CA PRO A 332 -11.50 28.08 18.35
C PRO A 332 -11.57 27.52 19.78
N ASP A 333 -12.57 27.91 20.54
CA ASP A 333 -12.76 27.46 21.95
C ASP A 333 -13.20 25.99 22.03
N GLN A 334 -13.56 25.36 20.89
CA GLN A 334 -14.04 24.00 20.83
C GLN A 334 -13.02 23.01 20.22
N VAL A 335 -11.84 23.47 19.91
CA VAL A 335 -10.79 22.64 19.23
C VAL A 335 -10.35 21.45 20.08
N ASP A 336 -10.43 21.57 21.41
CA ASP A 336 -10.07 20.47 22.31
C ASP A 336 -11.06 19.28 22.25
N TYR A 337 -12.28 19.52 21.76
CA TYR A 337 -13.30 18.50 21.53
C TYR A 337 -13.23 17.88 20.12
N ALA A 338 -12.21 18.20 19.34
CA ALA A 338 -12.06 17.64 17.99
C ALA A 338 -11.97 16.11 18.03
N PRO A 339 -12.83 15.40 17.27
CA PRO A 339 -12.79 13.95 17.20
C PRO A 339 -11.47 13.45 16.61
N LYS A 340 -11.03 12.28 17.04
CA LYS A 340 -9.78 11.68 16.59
C LYS A 340 -10.08 10.48 15.72
N LEU A 341 -9.56 10.46 14.50
CA LEU A 341 -9.59 9.30 13.64
C LEU A 341 -8.65 8.22 14.19
N CYS A 342 -9.16 7.02 14.37
CA CYS A 342 -8.43 5.81 14.72
C CYS A 342 -8.58 4.78 13.62
N ILE A 343 -7.50 4.07 13.28
CA ILE A 343 -7.44 3.04 12.24
C ILE A 343 -7.02 1.73 12.89
N GLU A 344 -7.89 0.73 12.84
CA GLU A 344 -7.65 -0.58 13.42
C GLU A 344 -6.86 -1.47 12.46
N VAL A 345 -5.55 -1.59 12.67
CA VAL A 345 -4.67 -2.41 11.83
C VAL A 345 -4.65 -3.87 12.26
N ASP A 346 -4.91 -4.14 13.53
CA ASP A 346 -4.97 -5.51 14.03
C ASP A 346 -6.28 -6.18 13.56
N PRO A 347 -6.22 -7.45 13.08
CA PRO A 347 -7.44 -8.16 12.76
C PRO A 347 -8.32 -8.22 14.01
N PRO A 348 -9.65 -8.13 13.85
CA PRO A 348 -10.56 -8.33 14.97
C PRO A 348 -10.15 -9.62 15.66
N GLU A 349 -10.03 -9.56 16.99
CA GLU A 349 -9.57 -10.70 17.76
C GLU A 349 -10.46 -11.90 17.43
N ASP A 350 -9.83 -12.96 16.91
CA ASP A 350 -10.55 -14.18 16.53
C ASP A 350 -11.23 -14.76 17.77
N GLY A 351 -12.54 -14.56 17.88
CA GLY A 351 -13.33 -15.02 19.02
C GLY A 351 -13.15 -16.51 19.32
N ALA A 352 -12.86 -17.30 18.29
CA ALA A 352 -12.55 -18.72 18.45
C ALA A 352 -11.18 -18.94 19.11
N LYS A 353 -10.18 -18.11 18.78
CA LYS A 353 -8.86 -18.16 19.45
C LYS A 353 -8.96 -17.67 20.88
N LYS A 354 -9.64 -16.55 21.12
CA LYS A 354 -9.92 -16.07 22.48
C LYS A 354 -10.66 -17.10 23.32
N ALA A 355 -11.67 -17.76 22.76
CA ALA A 355 -12.39 -18.82 23.44
C ALA A 355 -11.47 -20.02 23.77
N THR A 356 -10.57 -20.38 22.86
CA THR A 356 -9.58 -21.43 23.08
C THR A 356 -8.54 -21.04 24.12
N GLU A 357 -8.03 -19.81 24.09
CA GLU A 357 -7.11 -19.26 25.09
C GLU A 357 -7.77 -19.14 26.46
N LEU A 358 -9.01 -18.67 26.53
CA LEU A 358 -9.80 -18.62 27.75
C LEU A 358 -10.10 -20.03 28.30
N SER A 359 -10.35 -21.02 27.42
CA SER A 359 -10.53 -22.43 27.84
C SER A 359 -9.22 -22.99 28.41
N LEU A 360 -8.08 -22.75 27.75
CA LEU A 360 -6.78 -23.17 28.26
C LEU A 360 -6.43 -22.49 29.60
N LEU A 361 -6.69 -21.17 29.70
CA LEU A 361 -6.56 -20.43 30.95
C LEU A 361 -7.52 -21.00 32.05
N GLY A 362 -8.74 -21.35 31.71
CA GLY A 362 -9.69 -21.98 32.59
C GLY A 362 -9.16 -23.31 33.13
N ASP A 363 -8.57 -24.14 32.28
CA ASP A 363 -7.96 -25.41 32.68
C ASP A 363 -6.75 -25.23 33.61
N VAL A 364 -5.91 -24.23 33.33
CA VAL A 364 -4.76 -23.88 34.17
C VAL A 364 -5.21 -23.34 35.52
N VAL A 365 -6.20 -22.45 35.52
CA VAL A 365 -6.82 -21.88 36.74
C VAL A 365 -7.45 -22.99 37.61
N ALA A 366 -8.13 -23.94 36.99
CA ALA A 366 -8.74 -25.09 37.72
C ALA A 366 -7.66 -25.95 38.37
N LYS A 367 -6.54 -26.20 37.70
CA LYS A 367 -5.40 -26.97 38.25
C LYS A 367 -4.74 -26.22 39.39
N LEU A 368 -4.46 -24.91 39.22
CA LEU A 368 -3.81 -24.10 40.26
C LEU A 368 -4.70 -23.94 41.51
N LYS A 369 -6.04 -23.83 41.35
CA LYS A 369 -6.98 -23.82 42.45
C LYS A 369 -7.01 -25.16 43.18
N ALA A 370 -6.92 -26.29 42.47
CA ALA A 370 -6.81 -27.62 43.07
C ALA A 370 -5.57 -27.79 43.92
N ASP A 371 -4.47 -27.09 43.55
CA ASP A 371 -3.22 -27.06 44.31
C ASP A 371 -3.20 -26.01 45.44
N GLY A 372 -4.32 -25.30 45.67
CA GLY A 372 -4.48 -24.33 46.78
C GLY A 372 -3.82 -22.98 46.56
N LEU A 373 -3.48 -22.62 45.32
CA LEU A 373 -2.87 -21.35 44.96
C LEU A 373 -3.94 -20.28 44.68
N ASP A 374 -3.64 -19.04 45.09
CA ASP A 374 -4.45 -17.86 44.72
C ASP A 374 -4.18 -17.43 43.27
N VAL A 375 -5.17 -17.63 42.41
CA VAL A 375 -5.05 -17.36 40.95
C VAL A 375 -5.55 -15.99 40.56
N ARG A 376 -5.98 -15.16 41.51
CA ARG A 376 -6.61 -13.85 41.21
C ARG A 376 -5.60 -12.90 40.58
N GLU A 377 -4.39 -12.82 41.11
CA GLU A 377 -3.30 -11.99 40.59
C GLU A 377 -2.85 -12.42 39.19
N LEU A 378 -2.92 -13.71 38.88
CA LEU A 378 -2.57 -14.29 37.59
C LEU A 378 -3.65 -13.95 36.53
N LEU A 379 -4.92 -13.95 36.89
CA LEU A 379 -6.04 -13.56 36.00
C LEU A 379 -6.01 -12.06 35.71
N GLU A 380 -5.67 -11.23 36.70
CA GLU A 380 -5.49 -9.79 36.51
C GLU A 380 -4.33 -9.48 35.56
N GLN A 381 -3.19 -10.18 35.69
CA GLN A 381 -2.05 -10.06 34.76
C GLN A 381 -2.37 -10.54 33.35
N ALA A 382 -3.27 -11.53 33.21
CA ALA A 382 -3.75 -12.03 31.91
C ALA A 382 -4.83 -11.12 31.28
N GLY A 383 -5.20 -10.02 31.93
CA GLY A 383 -6.21 -9.10 31.39
C GLY A 383 -7.64 -9.65 31.37
N VAL A 384 -7.93 -10.70 32.16
CA VAL A 384 -9.27 -11.25 32.27
C VAL A 384 -10.10 -10.34 33.22
N PRO A 385 -11.23 -9.76 32.75
CA PRO A 385 -12.05 -8.92 33.61
C PRO A 385 -12.62 -9.74 34.75
N LEU A 386 -12.23 -9.42 36.00
CA LEU A 386 -12.76 -10.07 37.19
C LEU A 386 -14.00 -9.30 37.62
N LEU A 387 -15.14 -9.99 37.65
CA LEU A 387 -16.37 -9.46 38.26
C LEU A 387 -16.13 -9.19 39.75
N SER A 388 -16.62 -8.05 40.23
CA SER A 388 -16.64 -7.79 41.67
C SER A 388 -17.50 -8.89 42.38
N VAL A 389 -17.20 -9.18 43.64
CA VAL A 389 -17.92 -10.21 44.39
C VAL A 389 -19.43 -9.92 44.43
N THR A 390 -19.81 -8.67 44.39
CA THR A 390 -21.21 -8.20 44.31
C THR A 390 -21.86 -8.46 42.96
N GLU A 391 -21.13 -8.24 41.84
CA GLU A 391 -21.64 -8.49 40.49
C GLU A 391 -21.70 -9.97 40.17
N ALA A 392 -20.75 -10.76 40.62
CA ALA A 392 -20.78 -12.22 40.49
C ALA A 392 -21.95 -12.85 41.28
N ALA A 393 -22.26 -12.34 42.49
CA ALA A 393 -23.40 -12.76 43.27
C ALA A 393 -24.75 -12.35 42.63
N ALA A 394 -24.83 -11.20 42.01
CA ALA A 394 -26.02 -10.75 41.27
C ALA A 394 -26.26 -11.59 40.01
N GLN A 395 -25.25 -11.90 39.23
CA GLN A 395 -25.35 -12.75 38.04
C GLN A 395 -25.69 -14.21 38.40
N ALA A 396 -25.15 -14.75 39.52
CA ALA A 396 -25.50 -16.07 40.01
C ALA A 396 -26.97 -16.14 40.43
N ALA A 397 -27.47 -15.10 41.10
CA ALA A 397 -28.87 -15.01 41.49
C ALA A 397 -29.83 -14.90 40.28
N GLU A 398 -29.46 -14.15 39.25
CA GLU A 398 -30.21 -14.07 37.99
C GLU A 398 -30.20 -15.39 37.22
N ALA A 399 -29.08 -16.11 37.22
CA ALA A 399 -28.97 -17.42 36.58
C ALA A 399 -29.81 -18.49 37.29
N GLU A 400 -29.84 -18.46 38.63
CA GLU A 400 -30.71 -19.35 39.43
C GLU A 400 -32.21 -19.02 39.23
N GLN A 401 -32.57 -17.73 39.12
CA GLN A 401 -33.95 -17.34 38.80
C GLN A 401 -34.39 -17.77 37.41
N LYS A 402 -33.53 -17.70 36.41
CA LYS A 402 -33.80 -18.22 35.06
C LYS A 402 -33.93 -19.71 35.03
N GLN A 403 -33.08 -20.46 35.74
CA GLN A 403 -33.21 -21.91 35.85
C GLN A 403 -34.48 -22.36 36.58
N GLN A 404 -34.95 -21.60 37.59
CA GLN A 404 -36.21 -21.87 38.25
C GLN A 404 -37.43 -21.56 37.36
N GLN A 405 -37.38 -20.52 36.53
CA GLN A 405 -38.42 -20.20 35.53
C GLN A 405 -38.52 -21.26 34.43
N ASP A 406 -37.38 -21.82 33.98
CA ASP A 406 -37.36 -22.88 32.96
C ASP A 406 -37.77 -24.26 33.51
N MET A 407 -37.76 -24.46 34.83
CA MET A 407 -38.15 -25.73 35.50
C MET A 407 -39.60 -25.76 35.98
N ASP A 408 -40.37 -24.66 35.85
CA ASP A 408 -41.77 -24.61 36.26
C ASP A 408 -42.70 -24.45 35.03
N PRO A 409 -43.05 -25.58 34.34
CA PRO A 409 -43.88 -25.52 33.14
C PRO A 409 -45.37 -25.25 33.43
N ALA A 410 -45.77 -25.07 34.72
CA ALA A 410 -47.16 -24.88 35.08
C ALA A 410 -47.65 -23.41 35.03
N ALA A 411 -46.76 -22.43 34.88
CA ALA A 411 -47.14 -21.02 34.86
C ALA A 411 -47.47 -20.44 33.47
N ALA A 412 -47.30 -21.23 32.41
CA ALA A 412 -47.55 -20.80 31.04
C ALA A 412 -48.98 -20.99 30.54
N ASP A 413 -49.81 -21.75 31.24
CA ASP A 413 -51.18 -22.14 30.80
C ASP A 413 -52.31 -21.25 31.36
N GLU A 414 -52.05 -20.36 32.30
CA GLU A 414 -53.11 -19.50 32.88
C GLU A 414 -53.37 -18.16 32.14
N GLN A 415 -52.65 -17.83 31.08
CA GLN A 415 -52.89 -16.59 30.34
C GLN A 415 -53.65 -16.72 29.00
N GLN A 416 -54.16 -17.92 28.67
CA GLN A 416 -54.97 -18.15 27.46
C GLN A 416 -56.47 -18.48 27.68
N ALA A 417 -57.01 -18.26 28.86
CA ALA A 417 -58.44 -18.47 29.11
C ALA A 417 -59.16 -17.17 29.53
N GLN A 418 -59.45 -16.31 28.59
CA GLN A 418 -60.60 -15.38 28.71
C GLN A 418 -61.52 -15.54 27.49
N PRO A 419 -62.80 -15.85 27.71
CA PRO A 419 -63.73 -16.11 26.63
C PRO A 419 -64.29 -14.82 26.07
N GLY A 420 -64.50 -14.82 24.76
CA GLY A 420 -65.18 -13.77 24.02
C GLY A 420 -66.61 -13.58 24.52
N GLY A 421 -66.96 -12.35 24.80
CA GLY A 421 -68.31 -11.87 25.03
C GLY A 421 -68.74 -11.03 23.85
N GLN A 422 -69.80 -11.45 23.18
CA GLN A 422 -70.59 -10.81 22.15
C GLN A 422 -71.21 -9.49 22.62
N GLN A 423 -71.46 -8.63 21.64
CA GLN A 423 -72.62 -7.76 21.36
C GLN A 423 -72.15 -6.37 20.95
N THR A 424 -72.63 -5.82 19.95
CA THR A 424 -73.66 -5.73 18.89
C THR A 424 -73.16 -4.75 17.88
#